data_0b51f8c0c70d03da36fb1bfa7a3a7f71
#
_entry.id   0b51f8c0c70d03da36fb1bfa7a3a7f71
#
_cell.length_a   1.000
_cell.length_b   1.000
_cell.length_c   1.000
_cell.angle_alpha   90.00
_cell.angle_beta   90.00
_cell.angle_gamma   90.00
#
_symmetry.space_group_name_H-M   'P 1'
#
loop_
_entity.id
_entity.type
_entity.pdbx_description
1 polymer ?
#
loop_
_entity_poly.entity_id
_entity_poly.type
_entity_poly.pdbx_seq_one_letter_code
_entity_poly.pdbx_strand_id
1 'polypeptide(L)'
;MTSTESAAAKPQLITPTFVLAWVANFCQFLVFYLSVTTMALYAVESFGASDTVGGFASSAFVLGATCMRVFSGWLVDRVGHKKAALTSLVFVTVVAVAYFFAQNVAVLIIVRFLHGTGYALTSTALMAVAQSVIPHERRAEGTGYFALGTTLATAFGPALGLFLANNIGYNTLFAVALGANVVSLVLALVLRYPA
;
A
#
# COMPACT_ATOMS: atom_id res chain seq x y z
N MET A 1 -40.80 -9.40 37.78
CA MET A 1 -39.38 -9.03 37.83
C MET A 1 -38.88 -9.08 36.40
N THR A 2 -38.94 -7.96 35.70
CA THR A 2 -38.44 -7.80 34.33
C THR A 2 -37.03 -7.27 34.45
N SER A 3 -36.04 -8.16 34.26
CA SER A 3 -34.65 -7.79 34.12
C SER A 3 -34.49 -7.04 32.79
N THR A 4 -34.41 -5.75 32.85
CA THR A 4 -33.91 -4.87 31.78
C THR A 4 -32.44 -5.22 31.59
N GLU A 5 -32.16 -6.12 30.67
CA GLU A 5 -30.81 -6.36 30.17
C GLU A 5 -30.32 -5.05 29.54
N SER A 6 -29.48 -4.35 30.27
CA SER A 6 -28.80 -3.14 29.76
C SER A 6 -28.03 -3.59 28.53
N ALA A 7 -28.49 -3.19 27.33
CA ALA A 7 -27.80 -3.41 26.09
C ALA A 7 -26.44 -2.69 26.19
N ALA A 8 -25.41 -3.46 26.56
CA ALA A 8 -24.04 -2.96 26.62
C ALA A 8 -23.68 -2.33 25.24
N ALA A 9 -23.33 -1.06 25.27
CA ALA A 9 -23.00 -0.33 24.06
C ALA A 9 -21.88 -1.09 23.29
N LYS A 10 -22.12 -1.39 22.01
CA LYS A 10 -21.14 -2.10 21.18
C LYS A 10 -19.80 -1.36 21.21
N PRO A 11 -18.68 -2.05 21.43
CA PRO A 11 -17.37 -1.40 21.50
C PRO A 11 -17.05 -0.65 20.20
N GLN A 12 -16.38 0.48 20.34
CA GLN A 12 -16.11 1.40 19.24
C GLN A 12 -15.15 0.76 18.22
N LEU A 13 -15.58 0.62 16.96
CA LEU A 13 -14.80 0.04 15.87
C LEU A 13 -13.92 1.08 15.18
N ILE A 14 -14.52 2.23 14.86
CA ILE A 14 -13.86 3.30 14.09
C ILE A 14 -13.12 4.20 15.08
N THR A 15 -11.87 3.83 15.38
CA THR A 15 -10.97 4.63 16.20
C THR A 15 -10.07 5.50 15.33
N PRO A 16 -9.50 6.62 15.84
CA PRO A 16 -8.53 7.41 15.07
C PRO A 16 -7.36 6.57 14.53
N THR A 17 -6.85 5.62 15.33
CA THR A 17 -5.80 4.69 14.91
C THR A 17 -6.24 3.82 13.74
N PHE A 18 -7.48 3.28 13.79
CA PHE A 18 -8.04 2.50 12.68
C PHE A 18 -8.13 3.33 11.39
N VAL A 19 -8.66 4.55 11.47
CA VAL A 19 -8.82 5.44 10.31
C VAL A 19 -7.47 5.81 9.71
N LEU A 20 -6.49 6.18 10.53
CA LEU A 20 -5.15 6.53 10.06
C LEU A 20 -4.46 5.32 9.37
N ALA A 21 -4.56 4.14 9.96
CA ALA A 21 -4.03 2.91 9.36
C ALA A 21 -4.77 2.57 8.05
N TRP A 22 -6.09 2.76 8.00
CA TRP A 22 -6.90 2.55 6.82
C TRP A 22 -6.49 3.48 5.66
N VAL A 23 -6.38 4.80 5.93
CA VAL A 23 -5.97 5.77 4.89
C VAL A 23 -4.54 5.52 4.43
N ALA A 24 -3.63 5.23 5.35
CA ALA A 24 -2.24 4.89 5.00
C ALA A 24 -2.18 3.65 4.10
N ASN A 25 -2.94 2.60 4.43
CA ASN A 25 -3.02 1.39 3.63
C ASN A 25 -3.70 1.63 2.27
N PHE A 26 -4.77 2.43 2.23
CA PHE A 26 -5.42 2.84 0.98
C PHE A 26 -4.42 3.53 0.05
N CYS A 27 -3.59 4.45 0.54
CA CYS A 27 -2.55 5.10 -0.26
C CYS A 27 -1.57 4.08 -0.87
N GLN A 28 -1.16 3.06 -0.10
CA GLN A 28 -0.27 2.01 -0.60
C GLN A 28 -0.92 1.18 -1.72
N PHE A 29 -2.18 0.78 -1.54
CA PHE A 29 -2.92 0.06 -2.58
C PHE A 29 -3.19 0.95 -3.81
N LEU A 30 -3.48 2.24 -3.61
CA LEU A 30 -3.66 3.18 -4.70
C LEU A 30 -2.39 3.27 -5.56
N VAL A 31 -1.20 3.42 -4.95
CA VAL A 31 0.08 3.43 -5.66
C VAL A 31 0.29 2.13 -6.44
N PHE A 32 -0.04 1.00 -5.85
CA PHE A 32 0.04 -0.30 -6.53
C PHE A 32 -0.87 -0.32 -7.78
N TYR A 33 -2.17 -0.04 -7.62
CA TYR A 33 -3.15 -0.18 -8.71
C TYR A 33 -2.97 0.88 -9.80
N LEU A 34 -2.61 2.12 -9.47
CA LEU A 34 -2.34 3.11 -10.50
C LEU A 34 -1.09 2.76 -11.34
N SER A 35 -0.14 2.03 -10.75
CA SER A 35 1.11 1.65 -11.42
C SER A 35 1.01 0.34 -12.20
N VAL A 36 0.08 -0.56 -11.84
CA VAL A 36 0.00 -1.91 -12.42
C VAL A 36 -0.21 -1.90 -13.94
N THR A 37 -1.07 -1.03 -14.42
CA THR A 37 -1.37 -0.90 -15.85
C THR A 37 -0.39 0.03 -16.57
N THR A 38 0.05 1.08 -15.91
CA THR A 38 0.84 2.16 -16.52
C THR A 38 2.31 1.81 -16.67
N MET A 39 2.87 0.92 -15.83
CA MET A 39 4.30 0.59 -15.90
C MET A 39 4.66 -0.26 -17.12
N ALA A 40 3.75 -1.09 -17.61
CA ALA A 40 3.95 -1.81 -18.87
C ALA A 40 4.00 -0.82 -20.05
N LEU A 41 3.05 0.12 -20.11
CA LEU A 41 3.01 1.18 -21.12
C LEU A 41 4.27 2.07 -21.03
N TYR A 42 4.65 2.48 -19.84
CA TYR A 42 5.85 3.28 -19.63
C TYR A 42 7.11 2.58 -20.16
N ALA A 43 7.26 1.28 -19.93
CA ALA A 43 8.39 0.51 -20.42
C ALA A 43 8.44 0.48 -21.97
N VAL A 44 7.29 0.31 -22.61
CA VAL A 44 7.17 0.27 -24.07
C VAL A 44 7.40 1.66 -24.67
N GLU A 45 6.71 2.67 -24.19
CA GLU A 45 6.71 4.01 -24.75
C GLU A 45 8.02 4.78 -24.49
N SER A 46 8.57 4.65 -23.29
CA SER A 46 9.75 5.44 -22.88
C SER A 46 11.08 4.75 -23.19
N PHE A 47 11.11 3.41 -23.22
CA PHE A 47 12.35 2.65 -23.43
C PHE A 47 12.34 1.79 -24.69
N GLY A 48 11.25 1.78 -25.47
CA GLY A 48 11.12 0.93 -26.65
C GLY A 48 11.13 -0.57 -26.33
N ALA A 49 10.72 -0.95 -25.11
CA ALA A 49 10.68 -2.34 -24.70
C ALA A 49 9.60 -3.12 -25.48
N SER A 50 9.80 -4.41 -25.70
CA SER A 50 8.73 -5.27 -26.21
C SER A 50 7.59 -5.39 -25.20
N ASP A 51 6.38 -5.73 -25.68
CA ASP A 51 5.20 -5.95 -24.81
C ASP A 51 5.48 -6.99 -23.71
N THR A 52 6.25 -8.04 -24.03
CA THR A 52 6.66 -9.07 -23.07
C THR A 52 7.51 -8.48 -21.95
N VAL A 53 8.49 -7.64 -22.29
CA VAL A 53 9.37 -6.98 -21.30
C VAL A 53 8.58 -5.93 -20.52
N GLY A 54 7.67 -5.20 -21.15
CA GLY A 54 6.75 -4.28 -20.48
C GLY A 54 5.87 -4.99 -19.46
N GLY A 55 5.28 -6.12 -19.84
CA GLY A 55 4.51 -6.98 -18.95
C GLY A 55 5.36 -7.48 -17.77
N PHE A 56 6.61 -7.86 -18.00
CA PHE A 56 7.51 -8.27 -16.94
C PHE A 56 7.87 -7.09 -16.00
N ALA A 57 8.11 -5.90 -16.53
CA ALA A 57 8.34 -4.70 -15.73
C ALA A 57 7.14 -4.38 -14.81
N SER A 58 5.91 -4.54 -15.31
CA SER A 58 4.71 -4.42 -14.47
C SER A 58 4.65 -5.51 -13.40
N SER A 59 4.90 -6.76 -13.76
CA SER A 59 4.81 -7.93 -12.86
C SER A 59 5.93 -8.00 -11.82
N ALA A 60 7.06 -7.35 -12.05
CA ALA A 60 8.21 -7.35 -11.14
C ALA A 60 7.85 -6.86 -9.74
N PHE A 61 6.91 -5.92 -9.63
CA PHE A 61 6.38 -5.49 -8.34
C PHE A 61 5.67 -6.63 -7.60
N VAL A 62 4.83 -7.38 -8.29
CA VAL A 62 4.08 -8.50 -7.71
C VAL A 62 5.05 -9.61 -7.29
N LEU A 63 6.09 -9.87 -8.08
CA LEU A 63 7.15 -10.82 -7.72
C LEU A 63 7.87 -10.40 -6.43
N GLY A 64 8.30 -9.15 -6.33
CA GLY A 64 8.91 -8.61 -5.11
C GLY A 64 7.98 -8.69 -3.90
N ALA A 65 6.72 -8.33 -4.09
CA ALA A 65 5.72 -8.42 -3.03
C ALA A 65 5.48 -9.87 -2.58
N THR A 66 5.40 -10.81 -3.51
CA THR A 66 5.19 -12.23 -3.20
C THR A 66 6.40 -12.81 -2.45
N CYS A 67 7.61 -12.53 -2.91
CA CYS A 67 8.83 -12.97 -2.21
C CYS A 67 8.89 -12.46 -0.77
N MET A 68 8.60 -11.19 -0.56
CA MET A 68 8.65 -10.59 0.78
C MET A 68 7.49 -11.02 1.66
N ARG A 69 6.32 -11.31 1.10
CA ARG A 69 5.12 -11.67 1.86
C ARG A 69 5.30 -12.95 2.68
N VAL A 70 6.14 -13.87 2.21
CA VAL A 70 6.50 -15.09 2.95
C VAL A 70 7.15 -14.75 4.32
N PHE A 71 7.91 -13.67 4.39
CA PHE A 71 8.67 -13.27 5.57
C PHE A 71 8.03 -12.11 6.33
N SER A 72 7.10 -11.37 5.71
CA SER A 72 6.60 -10.11 6.27
C SER A 72 5.85 -10.30 7.58
N GLY A 73 5.07 -11.36 7.76
CA GLY A 73 4.40 -11.66 9.03
C GLY A 73 5.41 -11.88 10.16
N TRP A 74 6.32 -12.81 9.97
CA TRP A 74 7.39 -13.09 10.93
C TRP A 74 8.23 -11.84 11.27
N LEU A 75 8.55 -11.02 10.26
CA LEU A 75 9.35 -9.80 10.47
C LEU A 75 8.57 -8.76 11.27
N VAL A 76 7.28 -8.57 10.98
CA VAL A 76 6.40 -7.65 11.71
C VAL A 76 6.27 -8.07 13.18
N ASP A 77 6.10 -9.37 13.45
CA ASP A 77 5.99 -9.89 14.80
C ASP A 77 7.29 -9.74 15.59
N ARG A 78 8.43 -9.96 14.92
CA ARG A 78 9.75 -9.88 15.56
C ARG A 78 10.22 -8.44 15.82
N VAL A 79 10.01 -7.53 14.86
CA VAL A 79 10.49 -6.14 14.92
C VAL A 79 9.49 -5.22 15.63
N GLY A 80 8.22 -5.62 15.64
CA GLY A 80 7.09 -4.85 16.15
C GLY A 80 6.43 -3.99 15.08
N HIS A 81 5.11 -3.84 15.18
CA HIS A 81 4.25 -3.20 14.19
C HIS A 81 4.72 -1.79 13.79
N LYS A 82 5.08 -0.97 14.79
CA LYS A 82 5.55 0.42 14.57
C LYS A 82 6.82 0.48 13.74
N LYS A 83 7.85 -0.24 14.17
CA LYS A 83 9.16 -0.22 13.49
C LYS A 83 9.03 -0.79 12.08
N ALA A 84 8.31 -1.91 11.92
CA ALA A 84 8.08 -2.51 10.63
C ALA A 84 7.33 -1.57 9.67
N ALA A 85 6.25 -0.91 10.13
CA ALA A 85 5.50 0.05 9.32
C ALA A 85 6.36 1.25 8.91
N LEU A 86 7.06 1.88 9.87
CA LEU A 86 7.85 3.08 9.56
C LEU A 86 9.06 2.78 8.68
N THR A 87 9.81 1.71 8.96
CA THR A 87 10.99 1.37 8.14
C THR A 87 10.60 0.99 6.71
N SER A 88 9.53 0.22 6.55
CA SER A 88 9.05 -0.15 5.21
C SER A 88 8.45 1.04 4.46
N LEU A 89 7.75 1.97 5.14
CA LEU A 89 7.23 3.20 4.52
C LEU A 89 8.35 4.15 4.08
N VAL A 90 9.39 4.31 4.89
CA VAL A 90 10.59 5.05 4.48
C VAL A 90 11.21 4.39 3.25
N PHE A 91 11.36 3.07 3.27
CA PHE A 91 11.94 2.32 2.16
C PHE A 91 11.13 2.49 0.86
N VAL A 92 9.80 2.29 0.88
CA VAL A 92 8.96 2.47 -0.34
C VAL A 92 8.95 3.92 -0.81
N THR A 93 9.03 4.90 0.09
CA THR A 93 9.11 6.32 -0.28
C THR A 93 10.43 6.63 -0.99
N VAL A 94 11.55 6.11 -0.48
CA VAL A 94 12.87 6.26 -1.14
C VAL A 94 12.88 5.57 -2.50
N VAL A 95 12.35 4.33 -2.57
CA VAL A 95 12.24 3.60 -3.84
C VAL A 95 11.31 4.33 -4.83
N ALA A 96 10.25 4.99 -4.37
CA ALA A 96 9.38 5.78 -5.23
C ALA A 96 10.10 6.96 -5.89
N VAL A 97 11.10 7.55 -5.24
CA VAL A 97 11.96 8.58 -5.86
C VAL A 97 12.79 7.99 -7.00
N ALA A 98 13.21 6.73 -6.91
CA ALA A 98 14.04 6.09 -7.93
C ALA A 98 13.33 5.95 -9.29
N TYR A 99 12.00 6.02 -9.37
CA TYR A 99 11.27 6.04 -10.66
C TYR A 99 11.65 7.23 -11.53
N PHE A 100 11.94 8.39 -10.94
CA PHE A 100 12.35 9.59 -11.69
C PHE A 100 13.74 9.46 -12.33
N PHE A 101 14.53 8.50 -11.85
CA PHE A 101 15.90 8.26 -12.33
C PHE A 101 16.03 6.96 -13.14
N ALA A 102 14.91 6.28 -13.43
CA ALA A 102 14.93 5.09 -14.26
C ALA A 102 15.27 5.46 -15.72
N GLN A 103 16.50 5.16 -16.16
CA GLN A 103 17.00 5.50 -17.49
C GLN A 103 16.84 4.37 -18.52
N ASN A 104 16.45 3.20 -18.08
CA ASN A 104 16.22 2.03 -18.93
C ASN A 104 15.28 1.03 -18.23
N VAL A 105 14.79 0.07 -19.03
CA VAL A 105 13.83 -0.94 -18.54
C VAL A 105 14.40 -1.85 -17.46
N ALA A 106 15.70 -2.13 -17.47
CA ALA A 106 16.30 -3.00 -16.44
C ALA A 106 16.29 -2.32 -15.07
N VAL A 107 16.64 -1.02 -15.02
CA VAL A 107 16.52 -0.21 -13.78
C VAL A 107 15.07 -0.13 -13.34
N LEU A 108 14.12 0.08 -14.26
CA LEU A 108 12.69 0.10 -13.94
C LEU A 108 12.25 -1.22 -13.30
N ILE A 109 12.65 -2.37 -13.84
CA ILE A 109 12.33 -3.69 -13.30
C ILE A 109 12.87 -3.84 -11.87
N ILE A 110 14.11 -3.43 -11.61
CA ILE A 110 14.72 -3.49 -10.28
C ILE A 110 13.95 -2.59 -9.29
N VAL A 111 13.64 -1.36 -9.68
CA VAL A 111 12.87 -0.41 -8.86
C VAL A 111 11.49 -0.98 -8.55
N ARG A 112 10.82 -1.56 -9.53
CA ARG A 112 9.51 -2.22 -9.36
C ARG A 112 9.60 -3.38 -8.36
N PHE A 113 10.59 -4.23 -8.49
CA PHE A 113 10.80 -5.37 -7.58
C PHE A 113 11.04 -4.89 -6.15
N LEU A 114 11.95 -3.94 -5.94
CA LEU A 114 12.23 -3.36 -4.63
C LEU A 114 11.00 -2.67 -4.02
N HIS A 115 10.24 -1.93 -4.84
CA HIS A 115 9.01 -1.29 -4.38
C HIS A 115 8.00 -2.34 -3.89
N GLY A 116 7.85 -3.45 -4.63
CA GLY A 116 6.99 -4.56 -4.24
C GLY A 116 7.40 -5.20 -2.90
N THR A 117 8.70 -5.40 -2.65
CA THR A 117 9.17 -5.95 -1.36
C THR A 117 8.78 -5.04 -0.20
N GLY A 118 9.03 -3.73 -0.33
CA GLY A 118 8.66 -2.76 0.70
C GLY A 118 7.14 -2.68 0.91
N TYR A 119 6.37 -2.67 -0.19
CA TYR A 119 4.91 -2.67 -0.13
C TYR A 119 4.34 -3.87 0.65
N ALA A 120 4.86 -5.07 0.43
CA ALA A 120 4.38 -6.27 1.12
C ALA A 120 4.57 -6.15 2.64
N LEU A 121 5.72 -5.67 3.08
CA LEU A 121 5.99 -5.43 4.51
C LEU A 121 5.10 -4.32 5.07
N THR A 122 4.97 -3.20 4.34
CA THR A 122 4.14 -2.06 4.75
C THR A 122 2.68 -2.46 4.92
N SER A 123 2.08 -3.12 3.91
CA SER A 123 0.68 -3.52 3.96
C SER A 123 0.41 -4.54 5.07
N THR A 124 1.34 -5.45 5.33
CA THR A 124 1.25 -6.41 6.45
C THR A 124 1.30 -5.69 7.80
N ALA A 125 2.24 -4.76 7.98
CA ALA A 125 2.38 -4.01 9.22
C ALA A 125 1.16 -3.11 9.50
N LEU A 126 0.64 -2.39 8.48
CA LEU A 126 -0.55 -1.54 8.63
C LEU A 126 -1.81 -2.37 8.92
N MET A 127 -1.96 -3.55 8.30
CA MET A 127 -3.04 -4.48 8.63
C MET A 127 -2.93 -4.96 10.07
N ALA A 128 -1.74 -5.32 10.55
CA ALA A 128 -1.52 -5.76 11.93
C ALA A 128 -1.88 -4.64 12.93
N VAL A 129 -1.51 -3.38 12.64
CA VAL A 129 -1.92 -2.23 13.45
C VAL A 129 -3.44 -2.07 13.48
N ALA A 130 -4.11 -2.15 12.32
CA ALA A 130 -5.56 -2.05 12.25
C ALA A 130 -6.24 -3.18 13.07
N GLN A 131 -5.76 -4.41 12.94
CA GLN A 131 -6.28 -5.56 13.68
C GLN A 131 -6.09 -5.45 15.19
N SER A 132 -5.04 -4.80 15.66
CA SER A 132 -4.76 -4.62 17.08
C SER A 132 -5.74 -3.67 17.79
N VAL A 133 -6.43 -2.81 17.06
CA VAL A 133 -7.42 -1.86 17.62
C VAL A 133 -8.87 -2.26 17.35
N ILE A 134 -9.10 -3.33 16.60
CA ILE A 134 -10.44 -3.86 16.35
C ILE A 134 -10.87 -4.75 17.54
N PRO A 135 -12.03 -4.47 18.18
CA PRO A 135 -12.55 -5.32 19.23
C PRO A 135 -12.77 -6.76 18.75
N HIS A 136 -12.52 -7.75 19.62
CA HIS A 136 -12.63 -9.17 19.27
C HIS A 136 -14.03 -9.54 18.73
N GLU A 137 -15.09 -8.99 19.35
CA GLU A 137 -16.48 -9.24 18.98
C GLU A 137 -16.85 -8.66 17.60
N ARG A 138 -16.05 -7.72 17.08
CA ARG A 138 -16.30 -7.03 15.82
C ARG A 138 -15.18 -7.25 14.80
N ARG A 139 -14.34 -8.26 14.99
CA ARG A 139 -13.15 -8.48 14.15
C ARG A 139 -13.50 -8.72 12.69
N ALA A 140 -14.52 -9.51 12.39
CA ALA A 140 -14.97 -9.75 11.01
C ALA A 140 -15.46 -8.45 10.34
N GLU A 141 -16.26 -7.66 11.05
CA GLU A 141 -16.78 -6.38 10.59
C GLU A 141 -15.65 -5.38 10.33
N GLY A 142 -14.73 -5.24 11.30
CA GLY A 142 -13.59 -4.32 11.17
C GLY A 142 -12.65 -4.70 10.04
N THR A 143 -12.39 -5.98 9.84
CA THR A 143 -11.60 -6.47 8.70
C THR A 143 -12.29 -6.16 7.38
N GLY A 144 -13.60 -6.31 7.30
CA GLY A 144 -14.40 -5.94 6.12
C GLY A 144 -14.29 -4.45 5.80
N TYR A 145 -14.44 -3.57 6.79
CA TYR A 145 -14.25 -2.13 6.59
C TYR A 145 -12.83 -1.78 6.18
N PHE A 146 -11.82 -2.46 6.73
CA PHE A 146 -10.43 -2.24 6.32
C PHE A 146 -10.21 -2.63 4.85
N ALA A 147 -10.82 -3.72 4.41
CA ALA A 147 -10.73 -4.19 3.02
C ALA A 147 -11.40 -3.24 2.00
N LEU A 148 -12.37 -2.39 2.42
CA LEU A 148 -12.97 -1.40 1.53
C LEU A 148 -11.94 -0.44 0.93
N GLY A 149 -10.87 -0.10 1.67
CA GLY A 149 -9.77 0.69 1.13
C GLY A 149 -9.11 0.04 -0.09
N THR A 150 -8.86 -1.26 -0.03
CA THR A 150 -8.32 -2.03 -1.16
C THR A 150 -9.31 -2.05 -2.33
N THR A 151 -10.60 -2.26 -2.06
CA THR A 151 -11.64 -2.26 -3.10
C THR A 151 -11.73 -0.92 -3.81
N LEU A 152 -11.71 0.19 -3.07
CA LEU A 152 -11.70 1.54 -3.65
C LEU A 152 -10.44 1.78 -4.49
N ALA A 153 -9.27 1.39 -3.99
CA ALA A 153 -8.03 1.52 -4.74
C ALA A 153 -8.04 0.70 -6.04
N THR A 154 -8.62 -0.50 -6.02
CA THR A 154 -8.79 -1.35 -7.20
C THR A 154 -9.73 -0.71 -8.23
N ALA A 155 -10.81 -0.07 -7.77
CA ALA A 155 -11.79 0.56 -8.65
C ALA A 155 -11.25 1.82 -9.33
N PHE A 156 -10.55 2.68 -8.57
CA PHE A 156 -10.12 3.99 -9.06
C PHE A 156 -8.66 4.03 -9.52
N GLY A 157 -7.80 3.18 -8.97
CA GLY A 157 -6.36 3.21 -9.23
C GLY A 157 -5.98 3.08 -10.70
N PRO A 158 -6.44 2.06 -11.44
CA PRO A 158 -6.11 1.88 -12.85
C PRO A 158 -6.60 3.04 -13.72
N ALA A 159 -7.83 3.51 -13.48
CA ALA A 159 -8.41 4.64 -14.23
C ALA A 159 -7.62 5.94 -13.98
N LEU A 160 -7.29 6.23 -12.72
CA LEU A 160 -6.46 7.37 -12.36
C LEU A 160 -5.05 7.26 -12.97
N GLY A 161 -4.44 6.08 -12.90
CA GLY A 161 -3.12 5.84 -13.47
C GLY A 161 -3.08 6.11 -14.98
N LEU A 162 -4.01 5.55 -15.73
CA LEU A 162 -4.11 5.76 -17.17
C LEU A 162 -4.44 7.22 -17.52
N PHE A 163 -5.34 7.86 -16.76
CA PHE A 163 -5.64 9.28 -16.95
C PHE A 163 -4.39 10.15 -16.79
N LEU A 164 -3.61 9.94 -15.74
CA LEU A 164 -2.38 10.68 -15.49
C LEU A 164 -1.34 10.43 -16.58
N ALA A 165 -1.10 9.16 -16.93
CA ALA A 165 -0.13 8.79 -17.95
C ALA A 165 -0.46 9.39 -19.31
N ASN A 166 -1.72 9.28 -19.75
CA ASN A 166 -2.12 9.66 -21.12
C ASN A 166 -2.35 11.18 -21.28
N ASN A 167 -2.79 11.88 -20.24
CA ASN A 167 -3.20 13.29 -20.37
C ASN A 167 -2.17 14.28 -19.79
N ILE A 168 -1.34 13.85 -18.82
CA ILE A 168 -0.45 14.75 -18.10
C ILE A 168 1.01 14.28 -18.20
N GLY A 169 1.24 12.97 -18.20
CA GLY A 169 2.56 12.35 -18.35
C GLY A 169 3.02 11.56 -17.13
N TYR A 170 4.00 10.69 -17.35
CA TYR A 170 4.52 9.75 -16.35
C TYR A 170 5.19 10.44 -15.16
N ASN A 171 5.82 11.60 -15.34
CA ASN A 171 6.42 12.33 -14.22
C ASN A 171 5.36 12.75 -13.19
N THR A 172 4.18 13.16 -13.63
CA THR A 172 3.05 13.47 -12.73
C THR A 172 2.51 12.22 -12.06
N LEU A 173 2.44 11.10 -12.77
CA LEU A 173 2.06 9.82 -12.18
C LEU A 173 3.03 9.42 -11.06
N PHE A 174 4.35 9.54 -11.28
CA PHE A 174 5.35 9.26 -10.26
C PHE A 174 5.27 10.24 -9.09
N ALA A 175 4.98 11.52 -9.35
CA ALA A 175 4.80 12.52 -8.30
C ALA A 175 3.55 12.21 -7.44
N VAL A 176 2.44 11.79 -8.04
CA VAL A 176 1.23 11.36 -7.32
C VAL A 176 1.52 10.10 -6.49
N ALA A 177 2.23 9.12 -7.05
CA ALA A 177 2.62 7.91 -6.33
C ALA A 177 3.54 8.23 -5.13
N LEU A 178 4.53 9.10 -5.34
CA LEU A 178 5.42 9.58 -4.27
C LEU A 178 4.63 10.34 -3.20
N GLY A 179 3.74 11.25 -3.60
CA GLY A 179 2.88 11.98 -2.69
C GLY A 179 2.02 11.06 -1.82
N ALA A 180 1.43 10.03 -2.40
CA ALA A 180 0.65 9.02 -1.66
C ALA A 180 1.54 8.23 -0.66
N ASN A 181 2.78 7.87 -1.03
CA ASN A 181 3.74 7.25 -0.11
C ASN A 181 4.11 8.19 1.04
N VAL A 182 4.36 9.47 0.77
CA VAL A 182 4.66 10.48 1.79
C VAL A 182 3.47 10.66 2.73
N VAL A 183 2.25 10.77 2.21
CA VAL A 183 1.02 10.84 3.02
C VAL A 183 0.92 9.62 3.93
N SER A 184 1.10 8.42 3.39
CA SER A 184 1.09 7.18 4.17
C SER A 184 2.14 7.19 5.30
N LEU A 185 3.36 7.68 5.01
CA LEU A 185 4.44 7.80 5.98
C LEU A 185 4.10 8.82 7.09
N VAL A 186 3.59 9.99 6.73
CA VAL A 186 3.18 11.02 7.71
C VAL A 186 2.06 10.50 8.61
N LEU A 187 1.05 9.84 8.05
CA LEU A 187 -0.03 9.23 8.82
C LEU A 187 0.50 8.16 9.78
N ALA A 188 1.45 7.32 9.33
CA ALA A 188 2.07 6.31 10.17
C ALA A 188 2.92 6.90 11.30
N LEU A 189 3.54 8.06 11.12
CA LEU A 189 4.27 8.76 12.18
C LEU A 189 3.35 9.28 13.28
N VAL A 190 2.16 9.79 12.90
CA VAL A 190 1.15 10.31 13.84
C VAL A 190 0.35 9.18 14.50
N LEU A 191 0.35 7.98 13.92
CA LEU A 191 -0.41 6.84 14.35
C LEU A 191 0.02 6.38 15.75
N ARG A 192 -0.96 6.19 16.64
CA ARG A 192 -0.70 5.62 17.99
C ARG A 192 -0.69 4.11 17.89
N TYR A 193 0.48 3.54 18.06
CA TYR A 193 0.65 2.08 18.05
C TYR A 193 0.29 1.54 19.44
N PRO A 194 -0.62 0.57 19.56
CA PRO A 194 -0.85 -0.14 20.81
C PRO A 194 0.44 -0.82 21.27
N ALA A 195 0.68 -0.81 22.57
CA ALA A 195 1.84 -1.46 23.19
C ALA A 195 1.74 -2.99 23.06
#